data_7f88ee22d9375b1d29969cd2dcfef5cb
#
_entry.id   7f88ee22d9375b1d29969cd2dcfef5cb
#
_cell.length_a   1.000
_cell.length_b   1.000
_cell.length_c   1.000
_cell.angle_alpha   90.00
_cell.angle_beta   90.00
_cell.angle_gamma   90.00
#
_symmetry.space_group_name_H-M   'P 1'
#
loop_
_entity.id
_entity.type
_entity.pdbx_description
1 polymer ?
#
loop_
_entity_poly.entity_id
_entity_poly.type
_entity_poly.pdbx_seq_one_letter_code
_entity_poly.pdbx_strand_id
1 'polypeptide(L)'
;LGRNVPVYIPENGFIGLNIPLTGGRKGTCSTRTTHPYFLRQFNDILKQVGIQNTIINFFAYNTKREIVQQVKDNDAFKSCYADTISCSHPCLARYNKNGSKEYPINCGYCYPCLIRKSSLLDIDEIKKYSYKGEAYEFLMAYEESEKSADLRAVLGSIYRCKHSSDKELKRHIRCIGELTEEEVGKFLALYKKSIDDLVQLFSGDQRMKEYLGL
;
A
#
# COMPACT_ATOMS: atom_id res chain seq x y z
N LEU A 1 -27.41 -3.48 -12.10
CA LEU A 1 -27.18 -4.46 -11.02
C LEU A 1 -28.51 -4.95 -10.50
N GLY A 2 -28.65 -6.25 -10.26
CA GLY A 2 -29.86 -6.83 -9.65
C GLY A 2 -30.03 -6.35 -8.20
N ARG A 3 -31.27 -6.44 -7.66
CA ARG A 3 -31.51 -6.17 -6.23
C ARG A 3 -30.76 -7.20 -5.38
N ASN A 4 -30.19 -6.76 -4.26
CA ASN A 4 -29.47 -7.60 -3.30
C ASN A 4 -28.15 -8.23 -3.83
N VAL A 5 -27.59 -7.73 -4.92
CA VAL A 5 -26.29 -8.20 -5.42
C VAL A 5 -25.19 -7.39 -4.74
N PRO A 6 -24.24 -8.01 -4.04
CA PRO A 6 -23.14 -7.28 -3.41
C PRO A 6 -22.17 -6.67 -4.46
N VAL A 7 -21.60 -5.53 -4.12
CA VAL A 7 -20.52 -4.90 -4.88
C VAL A 7 -19.20 -5.23 -4.17
N TYR A 8 -18.31 -5.93 -4.84
CA TYR A 8 -17.02 -6.29 -4.27
C TYR A 8 -15.95 -5.25 -4.64
N ILE A 9 -15.23 -4.75 -3.63
CA ILE A 9 -14.07 -3.85 -3.79
C ILE A 9 -12.84 -4.61 -3.29
N PRO A 10 -12.00 -5.17 -4.18
CA PRO A 10 -10.85 -5.99 -3.80
C PRO A 10 -9.62 -5.13 -3.45
N GLU A 11 -9.70 -4.31 -2.42
CA GLU A 11 -8.57 -3.50 -1.94
C GLU A 11 -7.85 -4.23 -0.81
N ASN A 12 -6.50 -4.31 -0.87
CA ASN A 12 -5.72 -4.86 0.22
C ASN A 12 -5.87 -4.04 1.51
N GLY A 13 -5.85 -4.72 2.64
CA GLY A 13 -6.18 -4.11 3.92
C GLY A 13 -5.23 -3.01 4.37
N PHE A 14 -3.94 -3.07 3.99
CA PHE A 14 -2.97 -2.05 4.37
C PHE A 14 -3.25 -0.70 3.70
N ILE A 15 -3.59 -0.72 2.40
CA ILE A 15 -4.03 0.49 1.68
C ILE A 15 -5.42 0.90 2.12
N GLY A 16 -6.35 -0.07 2.29
CA GLY A 16 -7.71 0.20 2.75
C GLY A 16 -7.76 0.86 4.13
N LEU A 17 -6.92 0.42 5.07
CA LEU A 17 -6.79 1.02 6.40
C LEU A 17 -6.20 2.45 6.32
N ASN A 18 -5.34 2.70 5.34
CA ASN A 18 -4.74 4.00 5.03
C ASN A 18 -4.19 4.73 6.26
N ILE A 19 -3.34 4.06 7.04
CA ILE A 19 -2.67 4.64 8.21
C ILE A 19 -1.81 5.82 7.76
N PRO A 20 -1.90 6.99 8.41
CA PRO A 20 -1.05 8.13 8.08
C PRO A 20 0.43 7.78 8.29
N LEU A 21 1.21 7.77 7.22
CA LEU A 21 2.65 7.49 7.28
C LEU A 21 3.42 8.70 7.85
N THR A 22 2.89 9.90 7.67
CA THR A 22 3.48 11.15 8.18
C THR A 22 2.48 11.93 9.03
N GLY A 23 3.00 12.80 9.90
CA GLY A 23 2.19 13.69 10.73
C GLY A 23 1.24 14.60 9.92
N GLY A 24 1.69 15.09 8.76
CA GLY A 24 0.91 15.95 7.87
C GLY A 24 -0.29 15.27 7.22
N ARG A 25 -0.34 13.94 7.21
CA ARG A 25 -1.49 13.18 6.71
C ARG A 25 -2.51 12.82 7.80
N LYS A 26 -2.28 13.22 9.05
CA LYS A 26 -3.26 13.03 10.12
C LYS A 26 -4.45 13.96 9.89
N GLY A 27 -5.62 13.38 9.77
CA GLY A 27 -6.89 14.14 9.72
C GLY A 27 -7.26 14.78 8.40
N THR A 28 -6.38 14.79 7.39
CA THR A 28 -6.63 15.44 6.11
C THR A 28 -6.91 14.46 4.97
N CYS A 29 -7.58 14.94 3.98
CA CYS A 29 -7.72 14.64 2.55
C CYS A 29 -7.20 13.32 1.94
N SER A 30 -6.76 12.34 2.71
CA SER A 30 -6.58 10.99 2.22
C SER A 30 -7.95 10.38 1.97
N THR A 31 -8.23 10.01 0.74
CA THR A 31 -9.42 9.24 0.39
C THR A 31 -9.40 7.92 1.16
N ARG A 32 -10.36 7.73 2.06
CA ARG A 32 -10.51 6.51 2.85
C ARG A 32 -11.69 5.67 2.37
N THR A 33 -11.87 5.62 1.08
CA THR A 33 -13.04 5.02 0.42
C THR A 33 -13.20 3.53 0.68
N THR A 34 -12.15 2.84 1.08
CA THR A 34 -12.17 1.41 1.40
C THR A 34 -11.90 1.11 2.87
N HIS A 35 -11.82 2.18 3.72
CA HIS A 35 -11.68 2.01 5.16
C HIS A 35 -12.94 1.34 5.75
N PRO A 36 -12.81 0.35 6.65
CA PRO A 36 -13.95 -0.41 7.19
C PRO A 36 -15.04 0.47 7.80
N TYR A 37 -14.67 1.49 8.57
CA TYR A 37 -15.61 2.46 9.13
C TYR A 37 -16.41 3.17 8.04
N PHE A 38 -15.74 3.66 6.99
CA PHE A 38 -16.42 4.30 5.86
C PHE A 38 -17.39 3.35 5.16
N LEU A 39 -16.95 2.12 4.87
CA LEU A 39 -17.80 1.13 4.20
C LEU A 39 -19.02 0.76 5.04
N ARG A 40 -18.88 0.66 6.36
CA ARG A 40 -20.04 0.44 7.26
C ARG A 40 -21.03 1.59 7.17
N GLN A 41 -20.56 2.83 7.38
CA GLN A 41 -21.42 4.02 7.33
C GLN A 41 -22.10 4.15 5.97
N PHE A 42 -21.39 3.89 4.90
CA PHE A 42 -21.93 3.99 3.54
C PHE A 42 -22.98 2.89 3.28
N ASN A 43 -22.75 1.66 3.70
CA ASN A 43 -23.73 0.58 3.63
C ASN A 43 -25.00 0.90 4.45
N ASP A 44 -24.85 1.52 5.63
CA ASP A 44 -25.98 1.94 6.45
C ASP A 44 -26.81 3.03 5.75
N ILE A 45 -26.16 3.99 5.09
CA ILE A 45 -26.86 5.01 4.29
C ILE A 45 -27.60 4.35 3.11
N LEU A 46 -26.94 3.45 2.37
CA LEU A 46 -27.59 2.73 1.26
C LEU A 46 -28.85 2.02 1.72
N LYS A 47 -28.78 1.33 2.86
CA LYS A 47 -29.92 0.63 3.46
C LYS A 47 -31.05 1.59 3.84
N GLN A 48 -30.72 2.76 4.42
CA GLN A 48 -31.72 3.77 4.81
C GLN A 48 -32.46 4.37 3.60
N VAL A 49 -31.81 4.49 2.45
CA VAL A 49 -32.45 4.96 1.21
C VAL A 49 -33.07 3.83 0.38
N GLY A 50 -33.20 2.62 0.95
CA GLY A 50 -33.86 1.48 0.32
C GLY A 50 -33.00 0.70 -0.68
N ILE A 51 -31.69 0.97 -0.77
CA ILE A 51 -30.75 0.22 -1.60
C ILE A 51 -30.20 -0.96 -0.78
N GLN A 52 -30.51 -2.19 -1.22
CA GLN A 52 -30.13 -3.43 -0.53
C GLN A 52 -28.77 -3.99 -0.98
N ASN A 53 -28.13 -3.37 -1.96
CA ASN A 53 -26.81 -3.78 -2.43
C ASN A 53 -25.76 -3.35 -1.40
N THR A 54 -24.98 -4.31 -0.90
CA THR A 54 -23.89 -4.03 0.05
C THR A 54 -22.55 -3.94 -0.65
N ILE A 55 -21.67 -3.08 -0.15
CA ILE A 55 -20.30 -2.98 -0.61
C ILE A 55 -19.40 -3.75 0.36
N ILE A 56 -18.59 -4.67 -0.16
CA ILE A 56 -17.78 -5.60 0.62
C ILE A 56 -16.33 -5.55 0.13
N ASN A 57 -15.40 -5.29 1.04
CA ASN A 57 -13.98 -5.54 0.81
C ASN A 57 -13.59 -6.88 1.44
N PHE A 58 -13.47 -7.92 0.62
CA PHE A 58 -13.12 -9.27 1.11
C PHE A 58 -11.61 -9.44 1.38
N PHE A 59 -10.78 -8.48 0.96
CA PHE A 59 -9.35 -8.44 1.25
C PHE A 59 -8.96 -7.46 2.37
N ALA A 60 -9.93 -7.00 3.16
CA ALA A 60 -9.70 -6.00 4.21
C ALA A 60 -8.63 -6.41 5.25
N TYR A 61 -8.35 -7.69 5.40
CA TYR A 61 -7.35 -8.22 6.36
C TYR A 61 -6.17 -8.92 5.70
N ASN A 62 -6.03 -8.79 4.38
CA ASN A 62 -4.91 -9.38 3.65
C ASN A 62 -3.89 -8.31 3.26
N THR A 63 -2.59 -8.64 3.33
CA THR A 63 -1.55 -7.84 2.70
C THR A 63 -1.63 -8.00 1.18
N LYS A 64 -1.06 -7.06 0.44
CA LYS A 64 -1.02 -7.19 -1.02
C LYS A 64 -0.20 -8.41 -1.45
N ARG A 65 0.84 -8.78 -0.69
CA ARG A 65 1.64 -9.98 -0.95
C ARG A 65 0.82 -11.25 -0.74
N GLU A 66 0.05 -11.35 0.34
CA GLU A 66 -0.85 -12.50 0.57
C GLU A 66 -1.85 -12.67 -0.59
N ILE A 67 -2.40 -11.58 -1.12
CA ILE A 67 -3.30 -11.62 -2.28
C ILE A 67 -2.56 -12.13 -3.53
N VAL A 68 -1.37 -11.61 -3.80
CA VAL A 68 -0.53 -12.04 -4.92
C VAL A 68 -0.19 -13.53 -4.82
N GLN A 69 0.17 -14.01 -3.62
CA GLN A 69 0.49 -15.42 -3.40
C GLN A 69 -0.69 -16.36 -3.71
N GLN A 70 -1.93 -15.91 -3.52
CA GLN A 70 -3.12 -16.70 -3.85
C GLN A 70 -3.34 -16.85 -5.37
N VAL A 71 -2.83 -15.92 -6.17
CA VAL A 71 -3.09 -15.87 -7.61
C VAL A 71 -1.85 -16.00 -8.49
N LYS A 72 -0.65 -16.09 -7.92
CA LYS A 72 0.62 -16.09 -8.66
C LYS A 72 0.73 -17.19 -9.72
N ASP A 73 0.08 -18.33 -9.46
CA ASP A 73 0.11 -19.49 -10.37
C ASP A 73 -1.02 -19.46 -11.41
N ASN A 74 -1.95 -18.49 -11.31
CA ASN A 74 -3.04 -18.32 -12.26
C ASN A 74 -2.53 -17.74 -13.59
N ASP A 75 -2.92 -18.33 -14.71
CA ASP A 75 -2.46 -17.93 -16.04
C ASP A 75 -2.88 -16.50 -16.41
N ALA A 76 -4.08 -16.06 -16.01
CA ALA A 76 -4.53 -14.70 -16.24
C ALA A 76 -3.66 -13.70 -15.45
N PHE A 77 -3.27 -14.01 -14.22
CA PHE A 77 -2.34 -13.17 -13.47
C PHE A 77 -0.97 -13.11 -14.15
N LYS A 78 -0.40 -14.27 -14.52
CA LYS A 78 0.91 -14.34 -15.19
C LYS A 78 0.96 -13.56 -16.49
N SER A 79 -0.16 -13.53 -17.23
CA SER A 79 -0.22 -12.84 -18.53
C SER A 79 -0.33 -11.33 -18.41
N CYS A 80 -0.85 -10.79 -17.29
CA CYS A 80 -1.19 -9.35 -17.20
C CYS A 80 -0.47 -8.58 -16.10
N TYR A 81 0.08 -9.23 -15.05
CA TYR A 81 0.62 -8.50 -13.90
C TYR A 81 1.74 -7.51 -14.27
N ALA A 82 2.57 -7.87 -15.27
CA ALA A 82 3.67 -7.03 -15.74
C ALA A 82 3.21 -5.73 -16.40
N ASP A 83 2.00 -5.71 -16.97
CA ASP A 83 1.42 -4.58 -17.68
C ASP A 83 0.60 -3.66 -16.76
N THR A 84 0.37 -4.06 -15.51
CA THR A 84 -0.37 -3.25 -14.56
C THR A 84 0.48 -2.11 -13.99
N ILE A 85 -0.13 -0.96 -13.75
CA ILE A 85 0.51 0.23 -13.18
C ILE A 85 -0.09 0.55 -11.82
N SER A 86 0.78 0.69 -10.80
CA SER A 86 0.39 1.10 -9.44
C SER A 86 0.89 2.49 -9.06
N CYS A 87 1.64 3.14 -9.92
CA CYS A 87 2.37 4.37 -9.64
C CYS A 87 1.45 5.58 -9.43
N SER A 88 1.73 6.42 -8.41
CA SER A 88 1.08 7.72 -8.25
C SER A 88 1.51 8.74 -9.31
N HIS A 89 2.60 8.46 -10.03
CA HIS A 89 3.20 9.37 -11.02
C HIS A 89 3.50 8.64 -12.34
N PRO A 90 2.52 7.97 -12.98
CA PRO A 90 2.79 7.07 -14.11
C PRO A 90 3.29 7.80 -15.37
N CYS A 91 3.11 9.11 -15.42
CA CYS A 91 3.48 9.94 -16.57
C CYS A 91 4.80 10.73 -16.38
N LEU A 92 5.54 10.53 -15.27
CA LEU A 92 6.80 11.23 -15.04
C LEU A 92 7.84 10.97 -16.14
N ALA A 93 7.86 9.77 -16.72
CA ALA A 93 8.76 9.44 -17.82
C ALA A 93 8.57 10.33 -19.06
N ARG A 94 7.40 10.97 -19.22
CA ARG A 94 7.11 11.94 -20.29
C ARG A 94 8.09 13.12 -20.31
N TYR A 95 8.61 13.50 -19.16
CA TYR A 95 9.49 14.67 -18.99
C TYR A 95 10.98 14.30 -19.03
N ASN A 96 11.34 13.04 -19.19
CA ASN A 96 12.73 12.63 -19.33
C ASN A 96 13.24 12.97 -20.72
N LYS A 97 14.20 13.90 -20.81
CA LYS A 97 14.80 14.37 -22.07
C LYS A 97 15.49 13.26 -22.87
N ASN A 98 15.94 12.18 -22.20
CA ASN A 98 16.58 11.02 -22.81
C ASN A 98 15.57 9.88 -23.07
N GLY A 99 14.35 10.22 -23.30
CA GLY A 99 13.18 9.42 -23.20
C GLY A 99 13.15 8.14 -24.03
N SER A 100 13.13 7.02 -23.34
CA SER A 100 12.30 5.93 -23.83
C SER A 100 10.85 6.41 -23.82
N LYS A 101 10.18 6.33 -24.96
CA LYS A 101 8.76 6.70 -25.10
C LYS A 101 7.81 5.70 -24.43
N GLU A 102 8.32 4.81 -23.58
CA GLU A 102 7.54 3.79 -22.87
C GLU A 102 6.90 4.39 -21.63
N TYR A 103 5.67 4.79 -21.76
CA TYR A 103 4.81 5.16 -20.64
C TYR A 103 3.38 4.69 -20.92
N PRO A 104 2.55 4.48 -19.88
CA PRO A 104 2.82 4.74 -18.46
C PRO A 104 3.86 3.77 -17.87
N ILE A 105 4.62 4.24 -16.89
CA ILE A 105 5.69 3.47 -16.22
C ILE A 105 5.64 3.69 -14.71
N ASN A 106 5.98 2.66 -13.94
CA ASN A 106 6.13 2.77 -12.50
C ASN A 106 7.41 3.56 -12.13
N CYS A 107 7.33 4.55 -11.24
CA CYS A 107 8.52 5.32 -10.83
C CYS A 107 9.49 4.49 -9.97
N GLY A 108 8.99 3.55 -9.19
CA GLY A 108 9.76 2.64 -8.34
C GLY A 108 9.79 3.01 -6.86
N TYR A 109 9.54 4.27 -6.46
CA TYR A 109 9.72 4.74 -5.07
C TYR A 109 8.57 5.55 -4.49
N CYS A 110 7.47 5.78 -5.21
CA CYS A 110 6.25 6.27 -4.57
C CYS A 110 5.61 5.15 -3.71
N TYR A 111 4.77 5.54 -2.75
CA TYR A 111 4.14 4.62 -1.81
C TYR A 111 3.47 3.41 -2.51
N PRO A 112 2.61 3.58 -3.54
CA PRO A 112 2.04 2.45 -4.24
C PRO A 112 3.07 1.56 -4.96
N CYS A 113 4.17 2.13 -5.48
CA CYS A 113 5.24 1.34 -6.09
C CYS A 113 5.99 0.49 -5.06
N LEU A 114 6.24 1.02 -3.85
CA LEU A 114 6.88 0.26 -2.78
C LEU A 114 6.01 -0.91 -2.31
N ILE A 115 4.70 -0.69 -2.13
CA ILE A 115 3.74 -1.76 -1.83
C ILE A 115 3.69 -2.80 -2.96
N ARG A 116 3.77 -2.37 -4.21
CA ARG A 116 3.83 -3.28 -5.36
C ARG A 116 5.11 -4.12 -5.34
N LYS A 117 6.27 -3.48 -5.20
CA LYS A 117 7.56 -4.18 -5.12
C LYS A 117 7.57 -5.23 -4.01
N SER A 118 7.14 -4.86 -2.79
CA SER A 118 7.09 -5.79 -1.66
C SER A 118 6.12 -6.95 -1.89
N SER A 119 5.05 -6.75 -2.66
CA SER A 119 4.08 -7.81 -2.97
C SER A 119 4.56 -8.81 -4.04
N LEU A 120 5.53 -8.43 -4.85
CA LEU A 120 6.03 -9.20 -5.99
C LEU A 120 7.44 -9.78 -5.76
N LEU A 121 7.94 -9.77 -4.52
CA LEU A 121 9.30 -10.26 -4.18
C LEU A 121 9.59 -11.70 -4.62
N ASP A 122 8.56 -12.56 -4.66
CA ASP A 122 8.69 -13.97 -5.02
C ASP A 122 8.31 -14.25 -6.50
N ILE A 123 8.15 -13.18 -7.28
CA ILE A 123 7.79 -13.27 -8.70
C ILE A 123 8.88 -12.55 -9.49
N ASP A 124 9.24 -13.09 -10.66
CA ASP A 124 10.21 -12.47 -11.55
C ASP A 124 9.89 -11.01 -11.80
N GLU A 125 10.91 -10.18 -11.61
CA GLU A 125 10.79 -8.76 -11.47
C GLU A 125 10.15 -8.07 -12.66
N ILE A 126 9.26 -7.14 -12.36
CA ILE A 126 8.76 -6.19 -13.35
C ILE A 126 9.87 -5.23 -13.71
N LYS A 127 10.46 -5.40 -14.87
CA LYS A 127 11.56 -4.57 -15.38
C LYS A 127 11.16 -3.14 -15.75
N LYS A 128 9.89 -2.77 -15.61
CA LYS A 128 9.34 -1.46 -16.03
C LYS A 128 9.28 -0.45 -14.89
N TYR A 129 10.43 -0.16 -14.27
CA TYR A 129 10.58 0.97 -13.37
C TYR A 129 11.47 2.04 -13.99
N SER A 130 11.10 3.32 -13.83
CA SER A 130 11.90 4.44 -14.33
C SER A 130 13.22 4.61 -13.58
N TYR A 131 13.24 4.26 -12.30
CA TYR A 131 14.46 4.20 -11.51
C TYR A 131 14.83 2.74 -11.22
N LYS A 132 16.06 2.36 -11.58
CA LYS A 132 16.58 0.98 -11.50
C LYS A 132 17.68 0.80 -10.45
N GLY A 133 18.11 1.88 -9.78
CA GLY A 133 19.13 1.82 -8.73
C GLY A 133 18.61 1.33 -7.37
N GLU A 134 19.54 1.18 -6.44
CA GLU A 134 19.24 0.77 -5.08
C GLU A 134 18.45 1.82 -4.30
N ALA A 135 17.68 1.39 -3.31
CA ALA A 135 16.82 2.26 -2.52
C ALA A 135 17.63 3.28 -1.70
N TYR A 136 18.77 2.87 -1.17
CA TYR A 136 19.68 3.77 -0.43
C TYR A 136 20.24 4.87 -1.33
N GLU A 137 20.66 4.53 -2.54
CA GLU A 137 21.15 5.51 -3.52
C GLU A 137 20.08 6.53 -3.88
N PHE A 138 18.83 6.06 -4.08
CA PHE A 138 17.71 6.95 -4.33
C PHE A 138 17.44 7.88 -3.14
N LEU A 139 17.48 7.34 -1.92
CA LEU A 139 17.29 8.12 -0.70
C LEU A 139 18.33 9.24 -0.59
N MET A 140 19.61 8.91 -0.75
CA MET A 140 20.71 9.89 -0.65
C MET A 140 20.67 10.93 -1.78
N ALA A 141 20.39 10.52 -3.01
CA ALA A 141 20.32 11.43 -4.15
C ALA A 141 19.17 12.44 -4.07
N TYR A 142 18.12 12.12 -3.30
CA TYR A 142 16.91 12.93 -3.20
C TYR A 142 16.49 13.21 -1.75
N GLU A 143 17.45 13.28 -0.83
CA GLU A 143 17.22 13.34 0.62
C GLU A 143 16.26 14.47 1.02
N GLU A 144 16.41 15.65 0.47
CA GLU A 144 15.56 16.81 0.75
C GLU A 144 14.45 17.02 -0.30
N SER A 145 14.36 16.13 -1.28
CA SER A 145 13.43 16.27 -2.40
C SER A 145 12.07 15.62 -2.10
N GLU A 146 11.01 16.20 -2.67
CA GLU A 146 9.67 15.59 -2.71
C GLU A 146 9.67 14.22 -3.39
N LYS A 147 10.64 13.93 -4.26
CA LYS A 147 10.75 12.63 -4.94
C LYS A 147 10.96 11.47 -3.97
N SER A 148 11.68 11.68 -2.86
CA SER A 148 11.91 10.64 -1.84
C SER A 148 10.94 10.72 -0.65
N ALA A 149 9.99 11.65 -0.65
CA ALA A 149 9.06 11.86 0.46
C ALA A 149 8.29 10.59 0.83
N ASP A 150 7.80 9.85 -0.17
CA ASP A 150 7.09 8.58 0.05
C ASP A 150 8.02 7.48 0.60
N LEU A 151 9.25 7.39 0.09
CA LEU A 151 10.24 6.45 0.61
C LEU A 151 10.57 6.76 2.07
N ARG A 152 10.89 8.02 2.41
CA ARG A 152 11.13 8.44 3.80
C ARG A 152 9.94 8.13 4.72
N ALA A 153 8.72 8.35 4.24
CA ALA A 153 7.51 8.05 5.00
C ALA A 153 7.35 6.55 5.30
N VAL A 154 7.67 5.69 4.31
CA VAL A 154 7.66 4.23 4.47
C VAL A 154 8.76 3.79 5.46
N LEU A 155 10.00 4.29 5.32
CA LEU A 155 11.09 4.00 6.25
C LEU A 155 10.74 4.43 7.68
N GLY A 156 10.14 5.61 7.86
CA GLY A 156 9.63 6.08 9.15
C GLY A 156 8.52 5.19 9.71
N SER A 157 7.69 4.58 8.87
CA SER A 157 6.66 3.64 9.33
C SER A 157 7.25 2.29 9.77
N ILE A 158 8.30 1.82 9.09
CA ILE A 158 9.07 0.63 9.50
C ILE A 158 9.70 0.90 10.89
N TYR A 159 10.42 2.01 11.03
CA TYR A 159 11.02 2.40 12.30
C TYR A 159 9.98 2.46 13.43
N ARG A 160 8.85 3.13 13.21
CA ARG A 160 7.77 3.22 14.20
C ARG A 160 7.26 1.83 14.58
N CYS A 161 7.01 0.97 13.62
CA CYS A 161 6.50 -0.38 13.89
C CYS A 161 7.48 -1.20 14.74
N LYS A 162 8.77 -1.08 14.49
CA LYS A 162 9.82 -1.82 15.23
C LYS A 162 10.06 -1.28 16.65
N HIS A 163 9.82 0.02 16.90
CA HIS A 163 10.13 0.68 18.17
C HIS A 163 8.90 1.06 19.01
N SER A 164 7.68 0.76 18.55
CA SER A 164 6.45 1.03 19.28
C SER A 164 5.86 -0.24 19.90
N SER A 165 5.28 -0.08 21.07
CA SER A 165 4.48 -1.14 21.69
C SER A 165 3.17 -1.39 20.93
N ASP A 166 2.58 -2.57 21.10
CA ASP A 166 1.27 -2.91 20.51
C ASP A 166 0.17 -1.93 20.96
N LYS A 167 0.25 -1.40 22.16
CA LYS A 167 -0.68 -0.39 22.67
C LYS A 167 -0.61 0.91 21.89
N GLU A 168 0.60 1.35 21.54
CA GLU A 168 0.82 2.56 20.74
C GLU A 168 0.38 2.35 19.30
N LEU A 169 0.70 1.21 18.70
CA LEU A 169 0.27 0.85 17.36
C LEU A 169 -1.27 0.76 17.26
N LYS A 170 -1.94 0.13 18.23
CA LYS A 170 -3.40 0.11 18.33
C LYS A 170 -4.01 1.51 18.41
N ARG A 171 -3.39 2.41 19.19
CA ARG A 171 -3.83 3.81 19.27
C ARG A 171 -3.69 4.49 17.90
N HIS A 172 -2.60 4.23 17.20
CA HIS A 172 -2.36 4.78 15.86
C HIS A 172 -3.40 4.29 14.84
N ILE A 173 -3.75 3.01 14.90
CA ILE A 173 -4.81 2.42 14.06
C ILE A 173 -6.17 3.07 14.36
N ARG A 174 -6.52 3.29 15.63
CA ARG A 174 -7.80 3.92 16.03
C ARG A 174 -7.93 5.40 15.63
N CYS A 175 -6.82 6.10 15.36
CA CYS A 175 -6.89 7.51 14.94
C CYS A 175 -7.55 7.73 13.56
N ILE A 176 -7.84 6.67 12.82
CA ILE A 176 -8.27 6.75 11.43
C ILE A 176 -9.80 6.64 11.26
N GLY A 177 -10.47 6.02 12.22
CA GLY A 177 -11.90 5.79 12.24
C GLY A 177 -12.29 4.83 13.37
N GLU A 178 -13.56 4.78 13.68
CA GLU A 178 -14.08 3.89 14.72
C GLU A 178 -13.98 2.42 14.28
N LEU A 179 -13.26 1.63 15.07
CA LEU A 179 -13.05 0.20 14.86
C LEU A 179 -13.38 -0.55 16.16
N THR A 180 -13.96 -1.73 16.06
CA THR A 180 -14.16 -2.62 17.19
C THR A 180 -12.81 -3.14 17.71
N GLU A 181 -12.79 -3.66 18.94
CA GLU A 181 -11.57 -4.29 19.51
C GLU A 181 -11.05 -5.45 18.67
N GLU A 182 -11.95 -6.25 18.12
CA GLU A 182 -11.62 -7.36 17.23
C GLU A 182 -10.98 -6.84 15.92
N GLU A 183 -11.57 -5.82 15.30
CA GLU A 183 -11.03 -5.19 14.10
C GLU A 183 -9.64 -4.60 14.37
N VAL A 184 -9.47 -3.89 15.47
CA VAL A 184 -8.16 -3.33 15.87
C VAL A 184 -7.11 -4.42 16.02
N GLY A 185 -7.47 -5.58 16.58
CA GLY A 185 -6.57 -6.73 16.68
C GLY A 185 -6.17 -7.29 15.31
N LYS A 186 -7.14 -7.47 14.42
CA LYS A 186 -6.90 -7.93 13.04
C LYS A 186 -6.05 -6.95 12.24
N PHE A 187 -6.35 -5.64 12.36
CA PHE A 187 -5.57 -4.61 11.66
C PHE A 187 -4.17 -4.41 12.24
N LEU A 188 -3.95 -4.66 13.52
CA LEU A 188 -2.61 -4.68 14.08
C LEU A 188 -1.77 -5.81 13.48
N ALA A 189 -2.33 -7.01 13.37
CA ALA A 189 -1.66 -8.14 12.73
C ALA A 189 -1.36 -7.85 11.25
N LEU A 190 -2.33 -7.33 10.50
CA LEU A 190 -2.16 -6.89 9.12
C LEU A 190 -1.07 -5.83 8.98
N TYR A 191 -1.08 -4.81 9.84
CA TYR A 191 -0.08 -3.73 9.80
C TYR A 191 1.33 -4.28 9.97
N LYS A 192 1.55 -5.13 10.99
CA LYS A 192 2.85 -5.76 11.22
C LYS A 192 3.31 -6.59 10.02
N LYS A 193 2.44 -7.46 9.47
CA LYS A 193 2.76 -8.25 8.26
C LYS A 193 3.12 -7.36 7.07
N SER A 194 2.38 -6.28 6.84
CA SER A 194 2.67 -5.36 5.73
C SER A 194 4.00 -4.64 5.91
N ILE A 195 4.36 -4.30 7.14
CA ILE A 195 5.68 -3.73 7.46
C ILE A 195 6.77 -4.79 7.25
N ASP A 196 6.53 -6.04 7.62
CA ASP A 196 7.51 -7.13 7.41
C ASP A 196 7.72 -7.39 5.90
N ASP A 197 6.69 -7.31 5.08
CA ASP A 197 6.81 -7.36 3.59
C ASP A 197 7.72 -6.22 3.07
N LEU A 198 7.58 -5.02 3.62
CA LEU A 198 8.43 -3.86 3.26
C LEU A 198 9.87 -4.03 3.78
N VAL A 199 10.04 -4.57 4.99
CA VAL A 199 11.37 -4.91 5.52
C VAL A 199 12.08 -5.91 4.61
N GLN A 200 11.39 -6.94 4.15
CA GLN A 200 11.94 -7.91 3.19
C GLN A 200 12.38 -7.25 1.88
N LEU A 201 11.60 -6.29 1.36
CA LEU A 201 11.97 -5.52 0.17
C LEU A 201 13.33 -4.82 0.33
N PHE A 202 13.57 -4.22 1.50
CA PHE A 202 14.81 -3.49 1.75
C PHE A 202 15.96 -4.38 2.24
N SER A 203 15.69 -5.62 2.61
CA SER A 203 16.70 -6.59 3.07
C SER A 203 17.70 -7.00 1.98
N GLY A 204 17.40 -6.75 0.70
CA GLY A 204 18.32 -6.94 -0.41
C GLY A 204 19.39 -5.86 -0.53
N ASP A 205 19.17 -4.67 0.03
CA ASP A 205 20.11 -3.53 0.02
C ASP A 205 20.81 -3.46 1.39
N GLN A 206 22.10 -3.84 1.45
CA GLN A 206 22.86 -3.91 2.71
C GLN A 206 22.97 -2.52 3.38
N ARG A 207 23.16 -1.45 2.62
CA ARG A 207 23.25 -0.08 3.16
C ARG A 207 21.92 0.39 3.73
N MET A 208 20.80 -0.03 3.11
CA MET A 208 19.45 0.26 3.61
C MET A 208 19.15 -0.51 4.90
N LYS A 209 19.63 -1.76 5.02
CA LYS A 209 19.54 -2.54 6.29
C LYS A 209 20.24 -1.81 7.42
N GLU A 210 21.48 -1.41 7.20
CA GLU A 210 22.27 -0.66 8.19
C GLU A 210 21.59 0.66 8.56
N TYR A 211 21.07 1.39 7.58
CA TYR A 211 20.32 2.63 7.80
C TYR A 211 19.06 2.42 8.66
N LEU A 212 18.37 1.31 8.50
CA LEU A 212 17.17 0.95 9.27
C LEU A 212 17.48 0.25 10.60
N GLY A 213 18.72 -0.13 10.86
CA GLY A 213 19.11 -0.91 12.03
C GLY A 213 18.55 -2.35 12.03
N LEU A 214 18.49 -2.99 10.86
CA LEU A 214 17.92 -4.34 10.64
C LEU A 214 19.00 -5.42 10.63
#